data_2dfe8f55f18a3df8452f88812c8887f9
#
_entry.id   2dfe8f55f18a3df8452f88812c8887f9
#
_cell.length_a   1.000
_cell.length_b   1.000
_cell.length_c   1.000
_cell.angle_alpha   90.00
_cell.angle_beta   90.00
_cell.angle_gamma   90.00
#
_symmetry.space_group_name_H-M   'P 1'
#
loop_
_entity.id
_entity.type
_entity.pdbx_description
1 polymer ?
#
loop_
_entity_poly.entity_id
_entity_poly.type
_entity_poly.pdbx_seq_one_letter_code
_entity_poly.pdbx_strand_id
1 'polypeptide(L)'
;MVSFTLKTDVATYRSMHAQMLAIARPAGMLFHSSHEVDGQVGIVDFWPSEDAWNAFARGPLAEGMKGAGIAPPDDLNVTPVLNADGASL
;
A
#
# COMPACT_ATOMS: atom_id res chain seq x y z
N MET A 1 2.00 3.21 10.55
CA MET A 1 1.57 3.85 9.30
C MET A 1 2.65 3.67 8.24
N VAL A 2 2.24 3.28 7.08
CA VAL A 2 3.13 3.13 5.93
C VAL A 2 2.68 4.11 4.87
N SER A 3 3.59 4.90 4.33
CA SER A 3 3.29 5.82 3.25
C SER A 3 4.36 5.77 2.16
N PHE A 4 3.93 5.88 0.93
CA PHE A 4 4.84 5.92 -0.23
C PHE A 4 4.09 6.42 -1.46
N THR A 5 4.84 6.81 -2.49
CA THR A 5 4.28 7.13 -3.79
C THR A 5 4.52 5.96 -4.73
N LEU A 6 3.43 5.43 -5.27
CA LEU A 6 3.47 4.38 -6.27
C LEU A 6 3.77 5.01 -7.63
N LYS A 7 4.84 4.56 -8.27
CA LYS A 7 5.31 5.13 -9.54
C LYS A 7 4.49 4.63 -10.72
N THR A 8 3.21 4.97 -10.72
CA THR A 8 2.28 4.61 -11.79
C THR A 8 1.20 5.68 -11.89
N ASP A 9 0.46 5.68 -12.99
CA ASP A 9 -0.67 6.59 -13.15
C ASP A 9 -1.94 6.08 -12.45
N VAL A 10 -2.92 6.97 -12.32
CA VAL A 10 -4.18 6.66 -11.63
C VAL A 10 -4.95 5.54 -12.35
N ALA A 11 -4.95 5.54 -13.66
CA ALA A 11 -5.70 4.52 -14.43
C ALA A 11 -5.13 3.12 -14.22
N THR A 12 -3.82 2.98 -14.26
CA THR A 12 -3.14 1.71 -13.99
C THR A 12 -3.40 1.25 -12.55
N TYR A 13 -3.29 2.17 -11.58
CA TYR A 13 -3.60 1.86 -10.19
C TYR A 13 -5.03 1.34 -10.02
N ARG A 14 -6.01 2.01 -10.60
CA ARG A 14 -7.41 1.60 -10.50
C ARG A 14 -7.66 0.22 -11.09
N SER A 15 -6.94 -0.16 -12.14
CA SER A 15 -7.09 -1.47 -12.77
C SER A 15 -6.64 -2.62 -11.87
N MET A 16 -5.76 -2.36 -10.88
CA MET A 16 -5.19 -3.39 -10.00
C MET A 16 -5.63 -3.26 -8.54
N HIS A 17 -6.30 -2.18 -8.18
CA HIS A 17 -6.63 -1.85 -6.78
C HIS A 17 -7.47 -2.92 -6.08
N ALA A 18 -8.56 -3.37 -6.69
CA ALA A 18 -9.45 -4.36 -6.08
C ALA A 18 -8.73 -5.70 -5.84
N GLN A 19 -7.91 -6.12 -6.78
CA GLN A 19 -7.13 -7.36 -6.65
C GLN A 19 -6.11 -7.25 -5.52
N MET A 20 -5.45 -6.11 -5.41
CA MET A 20 -4.45 -5.89 -4.37
C MET A 20 -5.10 -5.85 -2.99
N LEU A 21 -6.27 -5.23 -2.83
CA LEU A 21 -7.03 -5.25 -1.58
C LEU A 21 -7.42 -6.67 -1.17
N ALA A 22 -7.81 -7.50 -2.13
CA ALA A 22 -8.19 -8.89 -1.86
C ALA A 22 -7.01 -9.70 -1.29
N ILE A 23 -5.78 -9.30 -1.59
CA ILE A 23 -4.56 -9.93 -1.06
C ILE A 23 -4.12 -9.27 0.25
N ALA A 24 -4.20 -7.95 0.33
CA ALA A 24 -3.69 -7.19 1.48
C ALA A 24 -4.52 -7.38 2.74
N ARG A 25 -5.84 -7.46 2.63
CA ARG A 25 -6.73 -7.62 3.80
C ARG A 25 -6.46 -8.91 4.57
N PRO A 26 -6.40 -10.09 3.92
CA PRO A 26 -6.05 -11.32 4.64
C PRO A 26 -4.64 -11.30 5.23
N ALA A 27 -3.74 -10.52 4.66
CA ALA A 27 -2.38 -10.36 5.18
C ALA A 27 -2.32 -9.47 6.43
N GLY A 28 -3.42 -8.80 6.78
CA GLY A 28 -3.54 -8.04 8.02
C GLY A 28 -3.72 -6.54 7.87
N MET A 29 -3.79 -6.01 6.67
CA MET A 29 -3.96 -4.57 6.46
C MET A 29 -5.24 -4.07 7.13
N LEU A 30 -5.12 -3.02 7.96
CA LEU A 30 -6.22 -2.47 8.73
C LEU A 30 -6.98 -1.38 7.97
N PHE A 31 -6.25 -0.56 7.23
CA PHE A 31 -6.80 0.59 6.52
C PHE A 31 -5.92 0.92 5.33
N HIS A 32 -6.54 1.38 4.26
CA HIS A 32 -5.85 1.77 3.04
C HIS A 32 -6.50 3.03 2.47
N SER A 33 -5.69 4.00 2.09
CA SER A 33 -6.14 5.15 1.33
C SER A 33 -5.15 5.50 0.22
N SER A 34 -5.66 6.15 -0.81
CA SER A 34 -4.84 6.59 -1.93
C SER A 34 -5.31 7.96 -2.40
N HIS A 35 -4.38 8.71 -2.97
CA HIS A 35 -4.65 10.03 -3.52
C HIS A 35 -3.68 10.31 -4.66
N GLU A 36 -4.04 11.24 -5.51
CA GLU A 36 -3.18 11.62 -6.64
C GLU A 36 -2.11 12.61 -6.18
N VAL A 37 -0.87 12.36 -6.60
CA VAL A 37 0.29 13.24 -6.34
C VAL A 37 1.08 13.36 -7.64
N ASP A 38 1.05 14.54 -8.26
CA ASP A 38 1.82 14.84 -9.48
C ASP A 38 1.65 13.77 -10.58
N GLY A 39 0.42 13.31 -10.77
CA GLY A 39 0.09 12.30 -11.78
C GLY A 39 0.40 10.87 -11.36
N GLN A 40 0.94 10.67 -10.17
CA GLN A 40 1.18 9.36 -9.58
C GLN A 40 0.21 9.12 -8.42
N VAL A 41 0.39 8.04 -7.69
CA VAL A 41 -0.55 7.64 -6.63
C VAL A 41 0.16 7.60 -5.28
N GLY A 42 -0.28 8.47 -4.37
CA GLY A 42 0.15 8.43 -2.98
C GLY A 42 -0.64 7.39 -2.19
N ILE A 43 0.06 6.60 -1.40
CA ILE A 43 -0.54 5.52 -0.59
C ILE A 43 -0.30 5.81 0.88
N VAL A 44 -1.34 5.64 1.70
CA VAL A 44 -1.23 5.63 3.16
C VAL A 44 -1.96 4.40 3.67
N ASP A 45 -1.22 3.52 4.34
CA ASP A 45 -1.75 2.28 4.89
C ASP A 45 -1.51 2.20 6.38
N PHE A 46 -2.41 1.49 7.08
CA PHE A 46 -2.21 1.11 8.48
C PHE A 46 -2.16 -0.40 8.58
N TRP A 47 -1.11 -0.90 9.23
CA TRP A 47 -0.84 -2.32 9.43
C TRP A 47 -0.71 -2.61 10.92
N PRO A 48 -1.05 -3.83 11.37
CA PRO A 48 -0.98 -4.17 12.79
C PRO A 48 0.44 -4.18 13.35
N SER A 49 1.43 -4.39 12.49
CA SER A 49 2.84 -4.40 12.89
C SER A 49 3.73 -4.13 11.68
N GLU A 50 4.97 -3.74 11.94
CA GLU A 50 5.96 -3.60 10.89
C GLU A 50 6.29 -4.95 10.23
N ASP A 51 6.28 -6.04 11.01
CA ASP A 51 6.52 -7.37 10.46
C ASP A 51 5.43 -7.78 9.46
N ALA A 52 4.17 -7.49 9.75
CA ALA A 52 3.07 -7.77 8.82
C ALA A 52 3.23 -6.99 7.52
N TRP A 53 3.58 -5.71 7.61
CA TRP A 53 3.89 -4.89 6.44
C TRP A 53 5.07 -5.46 5.65
N ASN A 54 6.17 -5.80 6.33
CA ASN A 54 7.37 -6.30 5.66
C ASN A 54 7.10 -7.60 4.91
N ALA A 55 6.33 -8.50 5.49
CA ALA A 55 5.96 -9.76 4.84
C ALA A 55 5.16 -9.50 3.56
N PHE A 56 4.19 -8.59 3.63
CA PHE A 56 3.39 -8.21 2.46
C PHE A 56 4.24 -7.52 1.40
N ALA A 57 5.09 -6.58 1.81
CA ALA A 57 5.91 -5.79 0.88
C ALA A 57 6.93 -6.66 0.12
N ARG A 58 7.52 -7.63 0.79
CA ARG A 58 8.52 -8.53 0.19
C ARG A 58 7.91 -9.61 -0.69
N GLY A 59 6.67 -9.97 -0.47
CA GLY A 59 5.97 -11.02 -1.18
C GLY A 59 4.95 -10.48 -2.17
N PRO A 60 3.65 -10.45 -1.79
CA PRO A 60 2.58 -10.12 -2.74
C PRO A 60 2.73 -8.75 -3.40
N LEU A 61 3.13 -7.72 -2.65
CA LEU A 61 3.28 -6.38 -3.21
C LEU A 61 4.41 -6.31 -4.22
N ALA A 62 5.57 -6.86 -3.87
CA ALA A 62 6.72 -6.87 -4.78
C ALA A 62 6.41 -7.63 -6.07
N GLU A 63 5.73 -8.77 -5.98
CA GLU A 63 5.33 -9.55 -7.15
C GLU A 63 4.32 -8.80 -8.01
N GLY A 64 3.32 -8.17 -7.39
CA GLY A 64 2.32 -7.40 -8.11
C GLY A 64 2.92 -6.21 -8.84
N MET A 65 3.82 -5.49 -8.19
CA MET A 65 4.51 -4.35 -8.79
C MET A 65 5.41 -4.79 -9.95
N LYS A 66 6.15 -5.86 -9.77
CA LYS A 66 7.01 -6.42 -10.81
C LYS A 66 6.19 -6.84 -12.04
N GLY A 67 5.07 -7.52 -11.81
CA GLY A 67 4.17 -7.95 -12.89
C GLY A 67 3.56 -6.78 -13.64
N ALA A 68 3.32 -5.65 -12.99
CA ALA A 68 2.78 -4.44 -13.59
C ALA A 68 3.85 -3.51 -14.16
N GLY A 69 5.13 -3.85 -14.02
CA GLY A 69 6.23 -3.00 -14.48
C GLY A 69 6.42 -1.74 -13.64
N ILE A 70 6.03 -1.77 -12.37
CA ILE A 70 6.13 -0.61 -11.47
C ILE A 70 7.43 -0.71 -10.66
N ALA A 71 8.24 0.35 -10.73
CA ALA A 71 9.49 0.41 -9.98
C ALA A 71 9.22 0.57 -8.46
N PRO A 72 10.16 0.11 -7.59
CA PRO A 72 10.04 0.33 -6.15
C PRO A 72 9.94 1.82 -5.81
N PRO A 73 9.19 2.18 -4.75
CA PRO A 73 9.10 3.58 -4.33
C PRO A 73 10.42 4.08 -3.73
N ASP A 74 10.67 5.38 -3.89
CA ASP A 74 11.86 6.03 -3.32
C ASP A 74 11.56 6.69 -1.97
N ASP A 75 10.31 6.89 -1.64
CA ASP A 75 9.84 7.68 -0.51
C ASP A 75 9.10 6.86 0.55
N LEU A 76 9.42 5.57 0.63
CA LEU A 76 8.79 4.69 1.61
C LEU A 76 9.09 5.14 3.03
N ASN A 77 8.04 5.35 3.82
CA ASN A 77 8.14 5.72 5.22
C ASN A 77 7.27 4.79 6.07
N VAL A 78 7.87 4.17 7.06
CA VAL A 78 7.16 3.32 8.01
C VAL A 78 7.27 3.97 9.38
N THR A 79 6.13 4.40 9.92
CA THR A 79 6.06 5.14 11.19
C THR A 79 5.17 4.39 12.17
N PRO A 80 5.65 4.08 13.39
CA PRO A 80 4.78 3.55 14.43
C PRO A 80 3.70 4.56 14.78
N VAL A 81 2.48 4.08 15.02
CA VAL A 81 1.38 4.93 15.47
C VAL A 81 0.92 4.49 16.85
N LEU A 82 0.43 5.45 17.65
CA LEU A 82 -0.08 5.14 18.98
C LEU A 82 -1.40 4.36 18.89
N ASN A 83 -2.25 4.74 17.95
CA ASN A 83 -3.51 4.07 17.68
C ASN A 83 -3.98 4.44 16.27
N ALA A 84 -4.83 3.59 15.73
CA ALA A 84 -5.42 3.79 14.41
C ALA A 84 -6.92 3.47 14.52
N ASP A 85 -7.68 4.45 14.98
CA ASP A 85 -9.13 4.32 15.19
C ASP A 85 -9.85 4.78 13.95
N GLY A 86 -10.26 3.85 13.13
CA GLY A 86 -10.93 4.12 11.89
C GLY A 86 -12.43 4.04 11.97
N ALA A 87 -13.12 4.48 10.91
CA ALA A 87 -14.58 4.42 10.82
C ALA A 87 -15.12 3.00 10.80
N SER A 88 -14.28 2.03 10.51
CA SER A 88 -14.64 0.61 10.51
C SER A 88 -14.60 -0.01 11.91
N LEU A 89 -14.16 0.75 12.87
CA LEU A 89 -13.99 0.29 14.24
C LEU A 89 -15.26 0.47 15.06
#